data_0ccbfca920f999ac68cf601e4ecf5b85
#
_entry.id   0ccbfca920f999ac68cf601e4ecf5b85
#
_cell.length_a   1.000
_cell.length_b   1.000
_cell.length_c   1.000
_cell.angle_alpha   90.00
_cell.angle_beta   90.00
_cell.angle_gamma   90.00
#
_symmetry.space_group_name_H-M   'P 1'
#
loop_
_entity.id
_entity.type
_entity.pdbx_description
1 polymer ?
#
loop_
_entity_poly.entity_id
_entity_poly.type
_entity_poly.pdbx_seq_one_letter_code
_entity_poly.pdbx_strand_id
1 'polypeptide(L)'
;RRQRQMCIRDSKKAKIPFGRLLLQTPSEPRTSIPDFRTLRNLPLETFSPNLEQTLAASESRLDWYTDFAEEEGVDGPSFLGWADTSNNPEAIADRTKEVLGLAAETFLQGPDKVKTLCGVLEDSGILVSRNSIVESTTTRPLSIDEFRGFTLIQASYALIFINTRDSKTAQLFSLSHELGHVVLGQPGISDHGESRDIERWCNRFAASFLAPASLVLSTVSPSDSPFDSVKTLSRKSGMSQEAALWRLVHLNIIDEGEASKLRPLVAPQPVQAMEPSSNKGGPARHRVVKARVGNRFFEAVTYATVAGKIPQREAAQLLGAATADSLSKLIAHSPSAEWRAS
;
A
#
# COMPACT_ATOMS: atom_id res chain seq x y z
N ARG A 1 41.95 -12.43 6.95
CA ARG A 1 41.38 -11.40 6.03
C ARG A 1 40.58 -12.03 4.87
N ARG A 2 41.11 -13.05 4.14
CA ARG A 2 40.40 -13.72 3.02
C ARG A 2 39.04 -14.33 3.44
N GLN A 3 39.01 -15.05 4.57
CA GLN A 3 37.77 -15.70 5.06
C GLN A 3 36.68 -14.69 5.41
N ARG A 4 37.05 -13.55 6.02
CA ARG A 4 36.08 -12.45 6.32
C ARG A 4 35.52 -11.79 5.07
N GLN A 5 36.33 -11.65 4.02
CA GLN A 5 35.86 -11.13 2.72
C GLN A 5 34.98 -12.14 1.99
N MET A 6 35.21 -13.44 2.08
CA MET A 6 34.32 -14.49 1.58
C MET A 6 32.96 -14.44 2.27
N CYS A 7 32.91 -14.43 3.61
CA CYS A 7 31.65 -14.36 4.36
C CYS A 7 30.84 -13.09 4.08
N ILE A 8 31.52 -11.94 3.88
CA ILE A 8 30.84 -10.69 3.47
C ILE A 8 30.25 -10.83 2.05
N ARG A 9 30.99 -11.48 1.14
CA ARG A 9 30.51 -11.73 -0.23
C ARG A 9 29.36 -12.74 -0.25
N ASP A 10 29.45 -13.78 0.58
CA ASP A 10 28.42 -14.80 0.72
C ASP A 10 27.16 -14.23 1.37
N SER A 11 27.29 -13.36 2.38
CA SER A 11 26.19 -12.63 2.99
C SER A 11 25.45 -11.76 1.96
N LYS A 12 26.20 -11.04 1.12
CA LYS A 12 25.62 -10.25 0.03
C LYS A 12 24.94 -11.12 -1.04
N LYS A 13 25.53 -12.26 -1.38
CA LYS A 13 24.99 -13.21 -2.36
C LYS A 13 23.76 -13.93 -1.85
N ALA A 14 23.78 -14.36 -0.59
CA ALA A 14 22.68 -14.99 0.10
C ALA A 14 21.61 -13.99 0.58
N LYS A 15 21.90 -12.68 0.50
CA LYS A 15 21.00 -11.61 0.98
C LYS A 15 20.64 -11.71 2.47
N ILE A 16 21.56 -12.23 3.27
CA ILE A 16 21.42 -12.43 4.71
C ILE A 16 22.40 -11.48 5.43
N PRO A 17 22.02 -10.79 6.52
CA PRO A 17 22.96 -10.02 7.33
C PRO A 17 24.17 -10.85 7.76
N PHE A 18 25.39 -10.29 7.62
CA PHE A 18 26.64 -11.00 7.92
C PHE A 18 26.64 -11.66 9.32
N GLY A 19 26.06 -11.00 10.32
CA GLY A 19 25.95 -11.55 11.68
C GLY A 19 25.14 -12.84 11.76
N ARG A 20 24.13 -13.03 10.89
CA ARG A 20 23.34 -14.27 10.86
C ARG A 20 24.11 -15.48 10.34
N LEU A 21 25.12 -15.26 9.49
CA LEU A 21 26.00 -16.34 9.00
C LEU A 21 26.94 -16.87 10.09
N LEU A 22 27.05 -16.17 11.22
CA LEU A 22 27.92 -16.56 12.34
C LEU A 22 27.16 -17.22 13.49
N LEU A 23 25.83 -17.35 13.38
CA LEU A 23 25.04 -18.05 14.38
C LEU A 23 25.18 -19.55 14.22
N GLN A 24 25.30 -20.27 15.34
CA GLN A 24 25.39 -21.74 15.36
C GLN A 24 24.06 -22.41 14.98
N THR A 25 22.96 -21.73 15.22
CA THR A 25 21.61 -22.14 14.78
C THR A 25 21.02 -21.05 13.89
N PRO A 26 20.31 -21.40 12.81
CA PRO A 26 19.59 -20.42 12.02
C PRO A 26 18.64 -19.64 12.95
N SER A 27 18.73 -18.29 12.92
CA SER A 27 17.76 -17.49 13.62
C SER A 27 16.41 -17.66 12.90
N GLU A 28 15.38 -18.05 13.63
CA GLU A 28 14.03 -17.97 13.10
C GLU A 28 13.75 -16.53 12.68
N PRO A 29 13.12 -16.31 11.52
CA PRO A 29 12.69 -14.99 11.14
C PRO A 29 11.70 -14.51 12.21
N ARG A 30 12.08 -13.47 12.97
CA ARG A 30 11.15 -12.75 13.82
C ARG A 30 10.34 -11.82 12.93
N THR A 31 9.29 -12.30 12.34
CA THR A 31 8.21 -11.46 11.84
C THR A 31 7.29 -11.20 13.03
N SER A 32 7.18 -9.96 13.45
CA SER A 32 6.27 -9.51 14.52
C SER A 32 4.80 -9.49 14.04
N ILE A 33 4.57 -9.79 12.78
CA ILE A 33 3.24 -9.96 12.23
C ILE A 33 2.66 -11.24 12.84
N PRO A 34 1.50 -11.16 13.54
CA PRO A 34 0.89 -12.31 14.14
C PRO A 34 0.73 -13.40 13.09
N ASP A 35 1.62 -14.36 13.17
CA ASP A 35 1.55 -15.66 12.54
C ASP A 35 1.14 -15.68 11.05
N PHE A 36 2.00 -15.13 10.16
CA PHE A 36 1.96 -15.53 8.74
C PHE A 36 2.01 -17.05 8.57
N ARG A 37 2.34 -17.81 9.62
CA ARG A 37 2.29 -19.27 9.68
C ARG A 37 0.85 -19.81 9.67
N THR A 38 -0.09 -19.07 10.25
CA THR A 38 -1.49 -19.51 10.36
C THR A 38 -2.37 -19.05 9.20
N LEU A 39 -2.01 -17.93 8.55
CA LEU A 39 -2.79 -17.39 7.44
C LEU A 39 -2.77 -18.25 6.16
N ARG A 40 -1.86 -19.22 6.06
CA ARG A 40 -1.72 -19.99 4.83
C ARG A 40 -1.82 -21.50 4.94
N ASN A 41 -1.62 -22.14 6.05
CA ASN A 41 -1.21 -23.55 6.02
C ASN A 41 -0.10 -23.83 4.99
N LEU A 42 0.60 -22.81 4.49
CA LEU A 42 1.72 -22.92 3.58
C LEU A 42 3.02 -22.65 4.35
N PRO A 43 4.09 -23.43 4.11
CA PRO A 43 5.37 -23.24 4.79
C PRO A 43 5.94 -21.85 4.48
N LEU A 44 6.68 -21.26 5.43
CA LEU A 44 7.45 -20.00 5.28
C LEU A 44 8.42 -19.99 4.08
N GLU A 45 8.66 -21.13 3.48
CA GLU A 45 9.50 -21.33 2.29
C GLU A 45 8.92 -20.72 1.01
N THR A 46 7.71 -20.12 1.05
CA THR A 46 6.99 -19.65 -0.13
C THR A 46 7.15 -18.17 -0.46
N PHE A 47 7.65 -17.33 0.45
CA PHE A 47 7.89 -15.92 0.15
C PHE A 47 9.24 -15.70 -0.52
N SER A 48 9.27 -14.84 -1.53
CA SER A 48 10.54 -14.45 -2.11
C SER A 48 11.37 -13.61 -1.13
N PRO A 49 12.71 -13.67 -1.19
CA PRO A 49 13.57 -12.80 -0.39
C PRO A 49 13.31 -11.30 -0.64
N ASN A 50 12.65 -10.94 -1.75
CA ASN A 50 12.27 -9.57 -2.07
C ASN A 50 11.06 -9.13 -1.24
N LEU A 51 10.06 -9.98 -1.12
CA LEU A 51 8.89 -9.72 -0.27
C LEU A 51 9.28 -9.70 1.21
N GLU A 52 10.03 -10.70 1.68
CA GLU A 52 10.50 -10.77 3.08
C GLU A 52 11.26 -9.50 3.50
N GLN A 53 12.18 -9.02 2.66
CA GLN A 53 12.92 -7.80 2.97
C GLN A 53 12.03 -6.55 2.92
N THR A 54 11.05 -6.52 2.02
CA THR A 54 10.10 -5.40 1.92
C THR A 54 9.19 -5.33 3.14
N LEU A 55 8.71 -6.48 3.62
CA LEU A 55 7.96 -6.61 4.87
C LEU A 55 8.79 -6.15 6.06
N ALA A 56 9.97 -6.71 6.27
CA ALA A 56 10.84 -6.35 7.39
C ALA A 56 11.21 -4.84 7.41
N ALA A 57 11.43 -4.24 6.24
CA ALA A 57 11.67 -2.80 6.13
C ALA A 57 10.42 -1.97 6.48
N SER A 58 9.24 -2.47 6.14
CA SER A 58 7.96 -1.80 6.45
C SER A 58 7.59 -1.93 7.93
N GLU A 59 7.82 -3.10 8.52
CA GLU A 59 7.70 -3.33 9.97
C GLU A 59 8.60 -2.37 10.75
N SER A 60 9.90 -2.32 10.40
CA SER A 60 10.84 -1.43 11.08
C SER A 60 10.45 0.05 10.98
N ARG A 61 9.80 0.47 9.89
CA ARG A 61 9.26 1.84 9.77
C ARG A 61 8.03 2.05 10.66
N LEU A 62 7.15 1.07 10.70
CA LEU A 62 5.95 1.15 11.54
C LEU A 62 6.33 1.13 13.02
N ASP A 63 7.28 0.27 13.44
CA ASP A 63 7.81 0.24 14.80
C ASP A 63 8.36 1.61 15.22
N TRP A 64 9.26 2.16 14.41
CA TRP A 64 9.85 3.47 14.68
C TRP A 64 8.80 4.57 14.73
N TYR A 65 7.82 4.54 13.81
CA TYR A 65 6.75 5.54 13.76
C TYR A 65 5.81 5.42 14.96
N THR A 66 5.51 4.22 15.41
CA THR A 66 4.68 3.97 16.60
C THR A 66 5.32 4.61 17.84
N ASP A 67 6.60 4.31 18.09
CA ASP A 67 7.34 4.89 19.21
C ASP A 67 7.37 6.44 19.13
N PHE A 68 7.66 6.97 17.94
CA PHE A 68 7.69 8.41 17.70
C PHE A 68 6.31 9.07 17.93
N ALA A 69 5.25 8.48 17.39
CA ALA A 69 3.91 9.04 17.47
C ALA A 69 3.35 9.00 18.91
N GLU A 70 3.65 7.94 19.66
CA GLU A 70 3.31 7.86 21.09
C GLU A 70 4.05 8.93 21.91
N GLU A 71 5.33 9.17 21.65
CA GLU A 71 6.11 10.23 22.29
C GLU A 71 5.59 11.64 21.97
N GLU A 72 5.12 11.85 20.73
CA GLU A 72 4.56 13.15 20.28
C GLU A 72 3.08 13.33 20.62
N GLY A 73 2.42 12.31 21.16
CA GLY A 73 0.98 12.35 21.47
C GLY A 73 0.11 12.44 20.21
N VAL A 74 0.54 11.80 19.12
CA VAL A 74 -0.18 11.79 17.84
C VAL A 74 -1.05 10.54 17.76
N ASP A 75 -2.34 10.73 17.60
CA ASP A 75 -3.27 9.61 17.45
C ASP A 75 -3.16 8.93 16.08
N GLY A 76 -3.45 7.63 16.05
CA GLY A 76 -3.63 6.87 14.83
C GLY A 76 -4.99 7.13 14.17
N PRO A 77 -5.29 6.50 13.02
CA PRO A 77 -6.54 6.69 12.32
C PRO A 77 -7.74 6.24 13.18
N SER A 78 -8.71 7.14 13.37
CA SER A 78 -9.86 6.94 14.26
C SER A 78 -10.78 5.78 13.87
N PHE A 79 -10.65 5.30 12.64
CA PHE A 79 -11.43 4.20 12.07
C PHE A 79 -10.68 2.86 12.04
N LEU A 80 -9.50 2.77 12.65
CA LEU A 80 -8.76 1.51 12.76
C LEU A 80 -9.55 0.51 13.59
N GLY A 81 -9.89 -0.63 13.00
CA GLY A 81 -10.57 -1.72 13.71
C GLY A 81 -12.00 -1.41 14.16
N TRP A 82 -12.69 -0.46 13.56
CA TRP A 82 -14.06 -0.11 13.96
C TRP A 82 -15.15 -0.99 13.36
N ALA A 83 -14.80 -1.90 12.46
CA ALA A 83 -15.71 -2.85 11.84
C ALA A 83 -15.20 -4.28 11.93
N ASP A 84 -16.11 -5.22 11.71
CA ASP A 84 -15.82 -6.64 11.52
C ASP A 84 -16.52 -7.18 10.26
N THR A 85 -16.27 -8.43 9.91
CA THR A 85 -16.82 -9.05 8.70
C THR A 85 -18.33 -9.25 8.70
N SER A 86 -19.01 -9.08 9.86
CA SER A 86 -20.48 -9.11 9.94
C SER A 86 -21.12 -7.79 9.51
N ASN A 87 -20.36 -6.69 9.53
CA ASN A 87 -20.84 -5.39 9.11
C ASN A 87 -20.98 -5.32 7.58
N ASN A 88 -21.98 -4.56 7.12
CA ASN A 88 -22.18 -4.34 5.70
C ASN A 88 -21.04 -3.51 5.11
N PRO A 89 -20.21 -4.05 4.18
CA PRO A 89 -19.06 -3.34 3.62
C PRO A 89 -19.45 -2.02 2.92
N GLU A 90 -20.65 -1.90 2.33
CA GLU A 90 -21.10 -0.67 1.69
C GLU A 90 -21.33 0.45 2.71
N ALA A 91 -22.06 0.16 3.77
CA ALA A 91 -22.32 1.14 4.82
C ALA A 91 -21.02 1.59 5.50
N ILE A 92 -20.10 0.67 5.70
CA ILE A 92 -18.77 0.99 6.26
C ILE A 92 -17.93 1.82 5.27
N ALA A 93 -17.97 1.51 3.97
CA ALA A 93 -17.28 2.29 2.96
C ALA A 93 -17.79 3.74 2.90
N ASP A 94 -19.10 3.95 2.94
CA ASP A 94 -19.70 5.29 2.95
C ASP A 94 -19.30 6.06 4.21
N ARG A 95 -19.40 5.44 5.38
CA ARG A 95 -18.96 6.04 6.65
C ARG A 95 -17.47 6.38 6.65
N THR A 96 -16.62 5.50 6.12
CA THR A 96 -15.18 5.76 6.00
C THR A 96 -14.91 6.97 5.11
N LYS A 97 -15.65 7.13 4.00
CA LYS A 97 -15.56 8.32 3.15
C LYS A 97 -15.92 9.60 3.87
N GLU A 98 -16.99 9.57 4.67
CA GLU A 98 -17.40 10.72 5.48
C GLU A 98 -16.30 11.17 6.43
N VAL A 99 -15.70 10.22 7.17
CA VAL A 99 -14.59 10.51 8.10
C VAL A 99 -13.35 11.02 7.37
N LEU A 100 -13.06 10.50 6.18
CA LEU A 100 -11.94 10.96 5.36
C LEU A 100 -12.23 12.30 4.65
N GLY A 101 -13.39 12.90 4.84
CA GLY A 101 -13.78 14.16 4.17
C GLY A 101 -13.91 14.02 2.65
N LEU A 102 -14.07 12.80 2.15
CA LEU A 102 -14.20 12.51 0.74
C LEU A 102 -15.67 12.62 0.33
N ALA A 103 -16.10 13.82 -0.08
CA ALA A 103 -17.39 13.95 -0.76
C ALA A 103 -17.43 13.06 -2.02
N ALA A 104 -18.57 12.40 -2.26
CA ALA A 104 -18.72 11.27 -3.19
C ALA A 104 -18.17 11.49 -4.62
N GLU A 105 -17.99 12.74 -5.05
CA GLU A 105 -17.63 13.07 -6.43
C GLU A 105 -16.25 13.72 -6.61
N THR A 106 -15.74 14.47 -5.63
CA THR A 106 -14.53 15.28 -5.78
C THR A 106 -13.23 14.46 -5.78
N PHE A 107 -13.18 13.39 -5.02
CA PHE A 107 -12.02 12.50 -4.90
C PHE A 107 -11.64 11.85 -6.24
N LEU A 108 -12.63 11.49 -7.08
CA LEU A 108 -12.39 10.76 -8.33
C LEU A 108 -12.10 11.68 -9.52
N GLN A 109 -12.11 13.00 -9.35
CA GLN A 109 -11.96 13.96 -10.46
C GLN A 109 -10.51 14.35 -10.76
N GLY A 110 -9.57 14.07 -9.86
CA GLY A 110 -8.16 14.45 -10.05
C GLY A 110 -7.43 13.60 -11.12
N PRO A 111 -6.34 14.13 -11.69
CA PRO A 111 -5.57 13.44 -12.73
C PRO A 111 -4.81 12.21 -12.21
N ASP A 112 -4.47 12.15 -10.92
CA ASP A 112 -3.82 10.99 -10.26
C ASP A 112 -4.58 10.62 -8.98
N LYS A 113 -5.63 9.82 -9.15
CA LYS A 113 -6.51 9.34 -8.07
C LYS A 113 -5.73 8.58 -6.99
N VAL A 114 -4.72 7.83 -7.38
CA VAL A 114 -3.85 7.10 -6.43
C VAL A 114 -3.11 8.07 -5.52
N LYS A 115 -2.51 9.11 -6.10
CA LYS A 115 -1.79 10.13 -5.32
C LYS A 115 -2.74 10.88 -4.37
N THR A 116 -3.93 11.23 -4.85
CA THR A 116 -4.94 11.92 -4.05
C THR A 116 -5.36 11.06 -2.85
N LEU A 117 -5.69 9.77 -3.09
CA LEU A 117 -6.08 8.87 -2.01
C LEU A 117 -4.93 8.64 -1.02
N CYS A 118 -3.69 8.47 -1.49
CA CYS A 118 -2.54 8.38 -0.59
C CYS A 118 -2.45 9.59 0.34
N GLY A 119 -2.61 10.81 -0.18
CA GLY A 119 -2.56 12.03 0.64
C GLY A 119 -3.64 12.04 1.71
N VAL A 120 -4.89 11.74 1.34
CA VAL A 120 -6.01 11.68 2.29
C VAL A 120 -5.79 10.63 3.38
N LEU A 121 -5.27 9.45 3.03
CA LEU A 121 -4.95 8.40 4.02
C LEU A 121 -3.80 8.82 4.94
N GLU A 122 -2.78 9.47 4.40
CA GLU A 122 -1.68 10.01 5.21
C GLU A 122 -2.14 11.13 6.16
N ASP A 123 -3.03 12.01 5.70
CA ASP A 123 -3.64 13.05 6.53
C ASP A 123 -4.51 12.46 7.65
N SER A 124 -5.11 11.28 7.43
CA SER A 124 -5.89 10.56 8.44
C SER A 124 -5.07 9.72 9.43
N GLY A 125 -3.73 9.72 9.33
CA GLY A 125 -2.84 9.01 10.26
C GLY A 125 -2.29 7.67 9.77
N ILE A 126 -2.62 7.24 8.55
CA ILE A 126 -2.07 6.01 7.97
C ILE A 126 -0.73 6.29 7.30
N LEU A 127 0.26 5.43 7.50
CA LEU A 127 1.48 5.45 6.69
C LEU A 127 1.22 4.78 5.33
N VAL A 128 1.56 5.44 4.22
CA VAL A 128 1.35 4.90 2.88
C VAL A 128 2.66 4.81 2.11
N SER A 129 3.22 3.62 2.02
CA SER A 129 4.45 3.32 1.27
C SER A 129 4.14 2.79 -0.12
N ARG A 130 4.85 3.25 -1.16
CA ARG A 130 4.66 2.81 -2.54
C ARG A 130 5.99 2.58 -3.23
N ASN A 131 6.24 1.35 -3.69
CA ASN A 131 7.49 1.04 -4.39
C ASN A 131 7.29 -0.08 -5.44
N SER A 132 8.21 -0.15 -6.41
CA SER A 132 8.28 -1.22 -7.44
C SER A 132 9.52 -2.10 -7.28
N ILE A 133 10.39 -1.79 -6.33
CA ILE A 133 11.68 -2.43 -6.09
C ILE A 133 11.89 -2.62 -4.59
N VAL A 134 12.80 -3.50 -4.22
CA VAL A 134 13.18 -3.65 -2.81
C VAL A 134 13.96 -2.43 -2.35
N GLU A 135 13.39 -1.64 -1.43
CA GLU A 135 13.95 -0.39 -0.89
C GLU A 135 14.42 0.58 -2.00
N SER A 136 15.73 0.73 -2.22
CA SER A 136 16.35 1.56 -3.27
C SER A 136 17.13 0.75 -4.30
N THR A 137 16.98 -0.59 -4.33
CA THR A 137 17.78 -1.49 -5.16
C THR A 137 17.07 -1.75 -6.49
N THR A 138 17.43 -0.98 -7.51
CA THR A 138 16.80 -1.04 -8.85
C THR A 138 16.92 -2.40 -9.54
N THR A 139 17.90 -3.23 -9.16
CA THR A 139 18.09 -4.59 -9.69
C THR A 139 17.23 -5.65 -9.01
N ARG A 140 16.39 -5.26 -8.05
CA ARG A 140 15.51 -6.15 -7.31
C ARG A 140 14.05 -5.71 -7.44
N PRO A 141 13.42 -5.97 -8.59
CA PRO A 141 12.01 -5.62 -8.79
C PRO A 141 11.10 -6.51 -7.92
N LEU A 142 9.99 -5.93 -7.47
CA LEU A 142 8.91 -6.65 -6.80
C LEU A 142 8.05 -7.37 -7.85
N SER A 143 7.45 -8.50 -7.50
CA SER A 143 6.53 -9.23 -8.38
C SER A 143 5.08 -8.88 -8.03
N ILE A 144 4.27 -8.55 -9.05
CA ILE A 144 2.81 -8.37 -8.90
C ILE A 144 2.08 -9.71 -8.84
N ASP A 145 2.71 -10.78 -9.29
CA ASP A 145 2.16 -12.15 -9.19
C ASP A 145 2.32 -12.70 -7.77
N GLU A 146 3.21 -12.11 -6.97
CA GLU A 146 3.43 -12.48 -5.58
C GLU A 146 2.55 -11.66 -4.64
N PHE A 147 2.48 -10.33 -4.82
CA PHE A 147 1.62 -9.45 -4.02
C PHE A 147 1.39 -8.11 -4.72
N ARG A 148 0.23 -7.51 -4.46
CA ARG A 148 -0.16 -6.19 -4.97
C ARG A 148 -0.07 -5.11 -3.89
N GLY A 149 -0.37 -5.48 -2.66
CA GLY A 149 -0.29 -4.64 -1.47
C GLY A 149 -0.23 -5.49 -0.21
N PHE A 150 -0.06 -4.83 0.92
CA PHE A 150 -0.23 -5.39 2.24
C PHE A 150 -0.49 -4.30 3.28
N THR A 151 -1.14 -4.70 4.37
CA THR A 151 -1.42 -3.85 5.53
C THR A 151 -0.73 -4.40 6.76
N LEU A 152 0.01 -3.52 7.46
CA LEU A 152 0.59 -3.78 8.77
C LEU A 152 -0.13 -2.94 9.81
N ILE A 153 -0.36 -3.52 10.99
CA ILE A 153 -1.01 -2.84 12.11
C ILE A 153 -0.18 -3.08 13.36
N GLN A 154 0.09 -2.01 14.10
CA GLN A 154 0.78 -2.05 15.38
C GLN A 154 0.17 -1.04 16.33
N ALA A 155 -0.31 -1.50 17.48
CA ALA A 155 -1.06 -0.70 18.43
C ALA A 155 -2.20 0.07 17.74
N SER A 156 -2.18 1.40 17.76
CA SER A 156 -3.19 2.25 17.13
C SER A 156 -2.76 2.77 15.74
N TYR A 157 -1.69 2.24 15.16
CA TYR A 157 -1.14 2.74 13.90
C TYR A 157 -1.17 1.68 12.80
N ALA A 158 -1.25 2.15 11.55
CA ALA A 158 -1.30 1.29 10.39
C ALA A 158 -0.35 1.77 9.28
N LEU A 159 0.22 0.82 8.53
CA LEU A 159 0.98 1.06 7.33
C LEU A 159 0.39 0.26 6.18
N ILE A 160 0.10 0.93 5.08
CA ILE A 160 -0.27 0.32 3.80
C ILE A 160 0.92 0.39 2.86
N PHE A 161 1.28 -0.74 2.25
CA PHE A 161 2.26 -0.81 1.18
C PHE A 161 1.58 -1.18 -0.15
N ILE A 162 1.94 -0.47 -1.24
CA ILE A 162 1.42 -0.74 -2.59
C ILE A 162 2.57 -1.00 -3.56
N ASN A 163 2.51 -2.13 -4.27
CA ASN A 163 3.42 -2.47 -5.35
C ASN A 163 3.10 -1.64 -6.59
N THR A 164 3.98 -0.71 -6.94
CA THR A 164 3.74 0.22 -8.05
C THR A 164 4.10 -0.34 -9.43
N ARG A 165 4.44 -1.62 -9.54
CA ARG A 165 4.58 -2.30 -10.85
C ARG A 165 3.25 -2.58 -11.51
N ASP A 166 2.17 -2.58 -10.75
CA ASP A 166 0.82 -2.74 -11.27
C ASP A 166 0.31 -1.47 -11.95
N SER A 167 -0.75 -1.59 -12.73
CA SER A 167 -1.42 -0.46 -13.39
C SER A 167 -1.97 0.53 -12.34
N LYS A 168 -2.12 1.80 -12.72
CA LYS A 168 -2.69 2.82 -11.83
C LYS A 168 -4.10 2.45 -11.33
N THR A 169 -4.89 1.83 -12.18
CA THR A 169 -6.22 1.34 -11.86
C THR A 169 -6.18 0.23 -10.81
N ALA A 170 -5.26 -0.72 -10.97
CA ALA A 170 -5.06 -1.78 -9.99
C ALA A 170 -4.48 -1.25 -8.67
N GLN A 171 -3.51 -0.32 -8.72
CA GLN A 171 -2.99 0.35 -7.52
C GLN A 171 -4.09 1.06 -6.72
N LEU A 172 -5.04 1.73 -7.41
CA LEU A 172 -6.16 2.41 -6.75
C LEU A 172 -7.07 1.42 -6.04
N PHE A 173 -7.41 0.31 -6.72
CA PHE A 173 -8.23 -0.75 -6.12
C PHE A 173 -7.51 -1.41 -4.94
N SER A 174 -6.23 -1.77 -5.10
CA SER A 174 -5.43 -2.36 -4.02
C SER A 174 -5.32 -1.41 -2.82
N LEU A 175 -5.11 -0.11 -3.03
CA LEU A 175 -5.06 0.86 -1.94
C LEU A 175 -6.39 0.94 -1.17
N SER A 176 -7.52 0.86 -1.88
CA SER A 176 -8.84 0.84 -1.25
C SER A 176 -9.13 -0.50 -0.55
N HIS A 177 -8.58 -1.60 -1.07
CA HIS A 177 -8.67 -2.92 -0.46
C HIS A 177 -7.88 -2.98 0.86
N GLU A 178 -6.64 -2.48 0.85
CA GLU A 178 -5.81 -2.38 2.05
C GLU A 178 -6.42 -1.45 3.11
N LEU A 179 -7.12 -0.40 2.69
CA LEU A 179 -7.92 0.42 3.61
C LEU A 179 -9.02 -0.41 4.29
N GLY A 180 -9.61 -1.36 3.59
CA GLY A 180 -10.56 -2.33 4.18
C GLY A 180 -9.95 -3.12 5.32
N HIS A 181 -8.70 -3.58 5.17
CA HIS A 181 -7.95 -4.26 6.23
C HIS A 181 -7.70 -3.36 7.44
N VAL A 182 -7.37 -2.08 7.22
CA VAL A 182 -7.25 -1.09 8.31
C VAL A 182 -8.56 -0.94 9.07
N VAL A 183 -9.68 -0.80 8.35
CA VAL A 183 -11.01 -0.64 8.95
C VAL A 183 -11.43 -1.87 9.75
N LEU A 184 -11.05 -3.07 9.32
CA LEU A 184 -11.27 -4.32 10.05
C LEU A 184 -10.28 -4.50 11.22
N GLY A 185 -9.20 -3.72 11.29
CA GLY A 185 -8.13 -3.96 12.25
C GLY A 185 -7.41 -5.30 12.03
N GLN A 186 -7.40 -5.80 10.78
CA GLN A 186 -6.82 -7.09 10.41
C GLN A 186 -5.64 -6.88 9.47
N PRO A 187 -4.39 -7.07 9.95
CA PRO A 187 -3.22 -7.01 9.07
C PRO A 187 -3.27 -8.15 8.05
N GLY A 188 -2.76 -7.91 6.84
CA GLY A 188 -2.77 -8.93 5.80
C GLY A 188 -1.91 -8.61 4.58
N ILE A 189 -1.67 -9.64 3.77
CA ILE A 189 -1.05 -9.52 2.45
C ILE A 189 -2.09 -9.93 1.43
N SER A 190 -2.49 -9.00 0.56
CA SER A 190 -3.42 -9.27 -0.53
C SER A 190 -2.92 -10.44 -1.40
N ASP A 191 -3.83 -11.31 -1.77
CA ASP A 191 -3.60 -12.55 -2.54
C ASP A 191 -2.94 -13.69 -1.75
N HIS A 192 -2.71 -13.58 -0.44
CA HIS A 192 -2.02 -14.56 0.37
C HIS A 192 -2.75 -14.97 1.66
N GLY A 193 -3.62 -15.95 1.57
CA GLY A 193 -3.95 -16.87 2.69
C GLY A 193 -4.85 -16.36 3.80
N GLU A 194 -5.46 -15.20 3.67
CA GLU A 194 -6.47 -14.73 4.61
C GLU A 194 -7.75 -15.55 4.53
N SER A 195 -8.58 -15.47 5.58
CA SER A 195 -9.93 -16.02 5.53
C SER A 195 -10.64 -15.48 4.28
N ARG A 196 -11.20 -16.37 3.46
CA ARG A 196 -11.95 -15.99 2.24
C ARG A 196 -13.03 -14.94 2.51
N ASP A 197 -13.48 -14.87 3.74
CA ASP A 197 -14.54 -13.93 4.15
C ASP A 197 -13.98 -12.53 4.36
N ILE A 198 -12.77 -12.38 4.93
CA ILE A 198 -12.06 -11.10 5.06
C ILE A 198 -11.76 -10.55 3.66
N GLU A 199 -11.16 -11.37 2.79
CA GLU A 199 -10.83 -10.97 1.41
C GLU A 199 -12.07 -10.54 0.61
N ARG A 200 -13.17 -11.28 0.71
CA ARG A 200 -14.44 -10.91 0.07
C ARG A 200 -14.99 -9.61 0.62
N TRP A 201 -14.89 -9.42 1.93
CA TRP A 201 -15.34 -8.21 2.58
C TRP A 201 -14.52 -7.01 2.10
N CYS A 202 -13.18 -7.09 2.12
CA CYS A 202 -12.29 -6.04 1.66
C CYS A 202 -12.48 -5.73 0.16
N ASN A 203 -12.71 -6.73 -0.68
CA ASN A 203 -13.02 -6.54 -2.10
C ASN A 203 -14.36 -5.78 -2.29
N ARG A 204 -15.40 -6.13 -1.53
CA ARG A 204 -16.69 -5.42 -1.56
C ARG A 204 -16.57 -4.00 -1.03
N PHE A 205 -15.84 -3.82 0.08
CA PHE A 205 -15.54 -2.51 0.63
C PHE A 205 -14.83 -1.64 -0.41
N ALA A 206 -13.75 -2.12 -1.04
CA ALA A 206 -13.01 -1.38 -2.06
C ALA A 206 -13.88 -0.98 -3.25
N ALA A 207 -14.69 -1.90 -3.76
CA ALA A 207 -15.61 -1.62 -4.86
C ALA A 207 -16.65 -0.56 -4.48
N SER A 208 -17.21 -0.61 -3.27
CA SER A 208 -18.18 0.35 -2.75
C SER A 208 -17.53 1.70 -2.45
N PHE A 209 -16.31 1.69 -1.90
CA PHE A 209 -15.54 2.89 -1.64
C PHE A 209 -15.23 3.66 -2.93
N LEU A 210 -14.83 2.99 -4.00
CA LEU A 210 -14.52 3.61 -5.30
C LEU A 210 -15.75 3.92 -6.13
N ALA A 211 -16.82 3.13 -6.01
CA ALA A 211 -18.08 3.32 -6.74
C ALA A 211 -19.28 3.10 -5.81
N PRO A 212 -19.59 4.08 -4.94
CA PRO A 212 -20.80 4.01 -4.13
C PRO A 212 -22.05 3.91 -4.98
N ALA A 213 -23.12 3.33 -4.44
CA ALA A 213 -24.36 3.12 -5.17
C ALA A 213 -24.91 4.42 -5.78
N SER A 214 -24.79 5.55 -5.07
CA SER A 214 -25.19 6.87 -5.56
C SER A 214 -24.45 7.28 -6.83
N LEU A 215 -23.12 7.07 -6.88
CA LEU A 215 -22.31 7.35 -8.07
C LEU A 215 -22.72 6.44 -9.23
N VAL A 216 -22.95 5.15 -8.97
CA VAL A 216 -23.36 4.20 -10.00
C VAL A 216 -24.69 4.60 -10.60
N LEU A 217 -25.71 4.85 -9.77
CA LEU A 217 -27.06 5.23 -10.21
C LEU A 217 -27.09 6.57 -10.96
N SER A 218 -26.22 7.51 -10.60
CA SER A 218 -26.10 8.80 -11.33
C SER A 218 -25.28 8.69 -12.64
N THR A 219 -24.59 7.57 -12.85
CA THR A 219 -23.63 7.39 -13.94
C THR A 219 -24.18 6.52 -15.06
N VAL A 220 -24.95 5.49 -14.69
CA VAL A 220 -25.47 4.47 -15.61
C VAL A 220 -26.91 4.82 -15.97
N SER A 221 -27.19 4.93 -17.27
CA SER A 221 -28.56 5.12 -17.77
C SER A 221 -29.19 3.76 -18.11
N PRO A 222 -30.51 3.59 -17.84
CA PRO A 222 -31.23 2.40 -18.29
C PRO A 222 -31.22 2.18 -19.81
N SER A 223 -30.93 3.23 -20.59
CA SER A 223 -30.80 3.16 -22.05
C SER A 223 -29.41 2.74 -22.54
N ASP A 224 -28.41 2.72 -21.66
CA ASP A 224 -27.05 2.35 -22.03
C ASP A 224 -26.93 0.86 -22.27
N SER A 225 -26.07 0.46 -23.22
CA SER A 225 -25.72 -0.97 -23.30
C SER A 225 -24.95 -1.37 -22.04
N PRO A 226 -25.07 -2.62 -21.58
CA PRO A 226 -24.32 -3.10 -20.42
C PRO A 226 -22.81 -2.87 -20.52
N PHE A 227 -22.26 -3.00 -21.72
CA PHE A 227 -20.83 -2.75 -21.96
C PHE A 227 -20.47 -1.26 -21.85
N ASP A 228 -21.32 -0.35 -22.32
CA ASP A 228 -21.10 1.09 -22.17
C ASP A 228 -21.25 1.54 -20.71
N SER A 229 -22.17 0.94 -19.97
CA SER A 229 -22.31 1.13 -18.53
C SER A 229 -21.03 0.75 -17.79
N VAL A 230 -20.45 -0.40 -18.11
CA VAL A 230 -19.16 -0.85 -17.54
C VAL A 230 -18.04 0.14 -17.84
N LYS A 231 -17.90 0.57 -19.12
CA LYS A 231 -16.86 1.54 -19.52
C LYS A 231 -17.03 2.88 -18.81
N THR A 232 -18.24 3.37 -18.73
CA THR A 232 -18.54 4.67 -18.13
C THR A 232 -18.25 4.65 -16.63
N LEU A 233 -18.67 3.59 -15.92
CA LEU A 233 -18.38 3.41 -14.52
C LEU A 233 -16.88 3.26 -14.27
N SER A 234 -16.19 2.43 -15.04
CA SER A 234 -14.73 2.24 -14.96
C SER A 234 -13.99 3.56 -15.07
N ARG A 235 -14.33 4.39 -16.06
CA ARG A 235 -13.69 5.69 -16.26
C ARG A 235 -13.94 6.67 -15.10
N LYS A 236 -15.18 6.74 -14.59
CA LYS A 236 -15.53 7.64 -13.49
C LYS A 236 -14.92 7.20 -12.16
N SER A 237 -15.08 5.93 -11.81
CA SER A 237 -14.56 5.38 -10.54
C SER A 237 -13.04 5.21 -10.53
N GLY A 238 -12.41 5.00 -11.69
CA GLY A 238 -10.99 4.64 -11.81
C GLY A 238 -10.71 3.16 -11.53
N MET A 239 -11.75 2.32 -11.42
CA MET A 239 -11.63 0.87 -11.33
C MET A 239 -11.34 0.24 -12.70
N SER A 240 -10.86 -1.00 -12.72
CA SER A 240 -10.80 -1.80 -13.95
C SER A 240 -12.22 -2.05 -14.51
N GLN A 241 -12.34 -2.32 -15.80
CA GLN A 241 -13.62 -2.68 -16.38
C GLN A 241 -14.19 -3.97 -15.75
N GLU A 242 -13.33 -4.92 -15.38
CA GLU A 242 -13.74 -6.12 -14.67
C GLU A 242 -14.32 -5.79 -13.29
N ALA A 243 -13.66 -4.95 -12.49
CA ALA A 243 -14.16 -4.52 -11.19
C ALA A 243 -15.47 -3.71 -11.33
N ALA A 244 -15.58 -2.87 -12.35
CA ALA A 244 -16.80 -2.13 -12.66
C ALA A 244 -17.96 -3.06 -13.05
N LEU A 245 -17.70 -4.10 -13.86
CA LEU A 245 -18.68 -5.13 -14.21
C LEU A 245 -19.23 -5.81 -12.95
N TRP A 246 -18.35 -6.31 -12.08
CA TRP A 246 -18.78 -6.96 -10.84
C TRP A 246 -19.51 -6.02 -9.88
N ARG A 247 -19.18 -4.73 -9.90
CA ARG A 247 -19.92 -3.73 -9.13
C ARG A 247 -21.36 -3.55 -9.64
N LEU A 248 -21.56 -3.53 -10.96
CA LEU A 248 -22.89 -3.46 -11.58
C LEU A 248 -23.72 -4.72 -11.31
N VAL A 249 -23.10 -5.90 -11.33
CA VAL A 249 -23.74 -7.16 -10.93
C VAL A 249 -24.16 -7.13 -9.48
N HIS A 250 -23.28 -6.70 -8.58
CA HIS A 250 -23.59 -6.61 -7.16
C HIS A 250 -24.76 -5.68 -6.84
N LEU A 251 -24.94 -4.63 -7.62
CA LEU A 251 -26.06 -3.71 -7.50
C LEU A 251 -27.30 -4.16 -8.31
N ASN A 252 -27.33 -5.37 -8.88
CA ASN A 252 -28.39 -5.91 -9.70
C ASN A 252 -28.75 -5.05 -10.93
N ILE A 253 -27.78 -4.29 -11.47
CA ILE A 253 -27.96 -3.50 -12.70
C ILE A 253 -27.69 -4.38 -13.94
N ILE A 254 -26.76 -5.31 -13.83
CA ILE A 254 -26.44 -6.32 -14.83
C ILE A 254 -26.65 -7.70 -14.19
N ASP A 255 -27.32 -8.62 -14.87
CA ASP A 255 -27.49 -9.98 -14.38
C ASP A 255 -26.23 -10.83 -14.61
N GLU A 256 -26.10 -11.97 -13.89
CA GLU A 256 -24.93 -12.86 -13.99
C GLU A 256 -24.78 -13.48 -15.39
N GLY A 257 -25.88 -13.74 -16.09
CA GLY A 257 -25.87 -14.30 -17.45
C GLY A 257 -25.25 -13.31 -18.46
N GLU A 258 -25.60 -12.03 -18.32
CA GLU A 258 -25.06 -10.96 -19.13
C GLU A 258 -23.61 -10.63 -18.75
N ALA A 259 -23.31 -10.64 -17.47
CA ALA A 259 -21.95 -10.47 -16.98
C ALA A 259 -21.00 -11.56 -17.52
N SER A 260 -21.46 -12.81 -17.58
CA SER A 260 -20.68 -13.93 -18.15
C SER A 260 -20.32 -13.72 -19.62
N LYS A 261 -21.19 -13.07 -20.39
CA LYS A 261 -20.93 -12.72 -21.81
C LYS A 261 -19.96 -11.54 -21.94
N LEU A 262 -19.99 -10.58 -21.00
CA LEU A 262 -19.14 -9.42 -21.02
C LEU A 262 -17.73 -9.69 -20.46
N ARG A 263 -17.59 -10.67 -19.56
CA ARG A 263 -16.32 -11.00 -18.90
C ARG A 263 -15.14 -11.15 -19.87
N PRO A 264 -15.23 -11.86 -20.99
CA PRO A 264 -14.12 -11.98 -21.94
C PRO A 264 -13.73 -10.63 -22.58
N LEU A 265 -14.67 -9.68 -22.69
CA LEU A 265 -14.47 -8.38 -23.30
C LEU A 265 -13.81 -7.37 -22.36
N VAL A 266 -14.00 -7.55 -21.04
CA VAL A 266 -13.48 -6.68 -20.00
C VAL A 266 -12.26 -7.26 -19.26
N ALA A 267 -11.84 -8.47 -19.61
CA ALA A 267 -10.68 -9.12 -19.02
C ALA A 267 -9.44 -8.23 -19.12
N PRO A 268 -8.62 -8.13 -18.08
CA PRO A 268 -7.40 -7.32 -18.10
C PRO A 268 -6.52 -7.78 -19.27
N GLN A 269 -6.17 -6.85 -20.15
CA GLN A 269 -5.14 -7.13 -21.13
C GLN A 269 -3.81 -7.27 -20.43
N PRO A 270 -2.93 -8.20 -20.84
CA PRO A 270 -1.61 -8.33 -20.26
C PRO A 270 -0.91 -6.96 -20.29
N VAL A 271 -0.52 -6.50 -19.11
CA VAL A 271 0.20 -5.22 -18.97
C VAL A 271 1.49 -5.37 -19.76
N GLN A 272 1.59 -4.72 -20.91
CA GLN A 272 2.87 -4.59 -21.59
C GLN A 272 3.81 -3.93 -20.59
N ALA A 273 4.92 -4.61 -20.29
CA ALA A 273 5.95 -4.08 -19.41
C ALA A 273 6.26 -2.65 -19.87
N MET A 274 5.97 -1.66 -19.03
CA MET A 274 6.31 -0.27 -19.36
C MET A 274 7.80 -0.23 -19.61
N GLU A 275 8.19 -0.04 -20.87
CA GLU A 275 9.58 0.26 -21.19
C GLU A 275 10.02 1.48 -20.38
N PRO A 276 11.22 1.45 -19.80
CA PRO A 276 11.72 2.60 -19.06
C PRO A 276 11.72 3.79 -20.02
N SER A 277 10.93 4.81 -19.71
CA SER A 277 10.85 6.02 -20.52
C SER A 277 12.26 6.59 -20.66
N SER A 278 12.72 6.78 -21.90
CA SER A 278 14.03 7.31 -22.25
C SER A 278 14.20 8.81 -21.94
N ASN A 279 13.32 9.38 -21.12
CA ASN A 279 13.43 10.76 -20.67
C ASN A 279 14.70 10.94 -19.84
N LYS A 280 15.65 11.67 -20.36
CA LYS A 280 16.91 12.09 -19.74
C LYS A 280 16.64 13.04 -18.56
N GLY A 281 16.14 12.51 -17.44
CA GLY A 281 15.86 13.24 -16.21
C GLY A 281 14.78 12.52 -15.44
N GLY A 282 15.15 11.54 -14.62
CA GLY A 282 14.22 10.89 -13.68
C GLY A 282 13.62 11.90 -12.69
N PRO A 283 12.52 11.55 -12.01
CA PRO A 283 11.91 12.41 -10.99
C PRO A 283 12.94 12.77 -9.91
N ALA A 284 12.85 14.00 -9.39
CA ALA A 284 13.76 14.47 -8.36
C ALA A 284 13.80 13.48 -7.17
N ARG A 285 15.01 13.18 -6.68
CA ARG A 285 15.26 12.12 -5.67
C ARG A 285 14.35 12.22 -4.45
N HIS A 286 14.10 13.44 -3.95
CA HIS A 286 13.23 13.65 -2.79
C HIS A 286 11.79 13.17 -3.06
N ARG A 287 11.26 13.36 -4.29
CA ARG A 287 9.92 12.88 -4.67
C ARG A 287 9.85 11.34 -4.68
N VAL A 288 10.93 10.71 -5.14
CA VAL A 288 11.03 9.24 -5.17
C VAL A 288 11.08 8.69 -3.73
N VAL A 289 11.86 9.32 -2.85
CA VAL A 289 11.95 8.92 -1.44
C VAL A 289 10.60 9.12 -0.75
N LYS A 290 9.96 10.30 -0.89
CA LYS A 290 8.63 10.56 -0.33
C LYS A 290 7.58 9.54 -0.80
N ALA A 291 7.56 9.22 -2.09
CA ALA A 291 6.62 8.22 -2.60
C ALA A 291 6.88 6.82 -2.02
N ARG A 292 8.15 6.46 -1.82
CA ARG A 292 8.57 5.15 -1.32
C ARG A 292 8.27 4.93 0.15
N VAL A 293 8.56 5.93 1.00
CA VAL A 293 8.39 5.80 2.46
C VAL A 293 7.07 6.42 2.95
N GLY A 294 6.38 7.19 2.11
CA GLY A 294 5.21 8.00 2.46
C GLY A 294 5.57 9.42 2.90
N ASN A 295 4.67 10.38 2.66
CA ASN A 295 4.90 11.76 3.09
C ASN A 295 4.89 11.87 4.61
N ARG A 296 3.88 11.27 5.27
CA ARG A 296 3.75 11.31 6.73
C ARG A 296 4.98 10.75 7.44
N PHE A 297 5.48 9.60 7.03
CA PHE A 297 6.71 9.02 7.58
C PHE A 297 7.93 9.89 7.29
N PHE A 298 8.04 10.40 6.06
CA PHE A 298 9.13 11.28 5.66
C PHE A 298 9.19 12.54 6.53
N GLU A 299 8.04 13.16 6.79
CA GLU A 299 7.91 14.37 7.60
C GLU A 299 8.23 14.10 9.08
N ALA A 300 7.76 12.98 9.63
CA ALA A 300 8.09 12.54 10.99
C ALA A 300 9.60 12.38 11.19
N VAL A 301 10.27 11.64 10.30
CA VAL A 301 11.73 11.43 10.36
C VAL A 301 12.49 12.75 10.19
N THR A 302 12.03 13.62 9.30
CA THR A 302 12.67 14.91 9.07
C THR A 302 12.53 15.81 10.28
N TYR A 303 11.33 15.92 10.87
CA TYR A 303 11.09 16.64 12.10
C TYR A 303 11.96 16.13 13.24
N ALA A 304 11.94 14.82 13.50
CA ALA A 304 12.73 14.20 14.57
C ALA A 304 14.24 14.47 14.41
N THR A 305 14.72 14.52 13.16
CA THR A 305 16.13 14.83 12.86
C THR A 305 16.45 16.30 13.13
N VAL A 306 15.62 17.23 12.69
CA VAL A 306 15.82 18.68 12.90
C VAL A 306 15.69 19.05 14.37
N ALA A 307 14.74 18.42 15.08
CA ALA A 307 14.56 18.58 16.53
C ALA A 307 15.66 17.92 17.38
N GLY A 308 16.59 17.19 16.74
CA GLY A 308 17.68 16.50 17.45
C GLY A 308 17.25 15.26 18.25
N LYS A 309 16.04 14.74 18.01
CA LYS A 309 15.48 13.55 18.68
C LYS A 309 16.14 12.27 18.19
N ILE A 310 16.54 12.23 16.91
CA ILE A 310 17.27 11.11 16.31
C ILE A 310 18.56 11.58 15.65
N PRO A 311 19.63 10.75 15.65
CA PRO A 311 20.86 11.06 14.96
C PRO A 311 20.69 10.99 13.42
N GLN A 312 21.46 11.80 12.69
CA GLN A 312 21.42 11.83 11.22
C GLN A 312 21.66 10.46 10.58
N ARG A 313 22.43 9.59 11.22
CA ARG A 313 22.68 8.24 10.73
C ARG A 313 21.42 7.38 10.71
N GLU A 314 20.62 7.48 11.74
CA GLU A 314 19.33 6.78 11.86
C GLU A 314 18.32 7.33 10.84
N ALA A 315 18.18 8.65 10.75
CA ALA A 315 17.34 9.27 9.72
C ALA A 315 17.75 8.84 8.29
N ALA A 316 19.05 8.76 8.01
CA ALA A 316 19.55 8.28 6.73
C ALA A 316 19.16 6.82 6.47
N GLN A 317 19.18 5.97 7.48
CA GLN A 317 18.75 4.57 7.39
C GLN A 317 17.25 4.46 7.15
N LEU A 318 16.42 5.17 7.91
CA LEU A 318 14.96 5.18 7.80
C LEU A 318 14.49 5.67 6.42
N LEU A 319 15.12 6.72 5.88
CA LEU A 319 14.80 7.29 4.57
C LEU A 319 15.52 6.62 3.40
N GLY A 320 16.41 5.64 3.67
CA GLY A 320 17.22 5.00 2.63
C GLY A 320 18.18 5.99 1.93
N ALA A 321 18.72 6.97 2.67
CA ALA A 321 19.73 7.90 2.19
C ALA A 321 21.12 7.26 2.30
N ALA A 322 21.88 7.25 1.19
CA ALA A 322 23.19 6.59 1.17
C ALA A 322 24.30 7.41 1.86
N THR A 323 24.13 8.72 1.98
CA THR A 323 25.14 9.67 2.51
C THR A 323 24.50 10.79 3.30
N ALA A 324 25.27 11.45 4.18
CA ALA A 324 24.82 12.63 4.93
C ALA A 324 24.42 13.79 4.00
N ASP A 325 25.15 14.02 2.91
CA ASP A 325 24.78 15.03 1.89
C ASP A 325 23.45 14.71 1.22
N SER A 326 23.17 13.43 0.94
CA SER A 326 21.86 12.99 0.43
C SER A 326 20.74 13.26 1.43
N LEU A 327 20.98 13.02 2.71
CA LEU A 327 20.02 13.32 3.78
C LEU A 327 19.75 14.80 3.89
N SER A 328 20.80 15.63 3.94
CA SER A 328 20.67 17.10 4.00
C SER A 328 19.85 17.66 2.86
N LYS A 329 20.04 17.14 1.64
CA LYS A 329 19.23 17.50 0.47
C LYS A 329 17.78 17.06 0.60
N LEU A 330 17.50 15.91 1.22
CA LEU A 330 16.14 15.46 1.49
C LEU A 330 15.45 16.36 2.50
N ILE A 331 16.11 16.70 3.61
CA ILE A 331 15.60 17.57 4.66
C ILE A 331 15.30 18.98 4.11
N ALA A 332 16.18 19.54 3.27
CA ALA A 332 15.97 20.85 2.66
C ALA A 332 14.71 20.96 1.78
N HIS A 333 14.11 19.84 1.37
CA HIS A 333 12.86 19.76 0.63
C HIS A 333 11.64 19.41 1.50
N SER A 334 11.79 19.41 2.83
CA SER A 334 10.68 19.24 3.76
C SER A 334 9.96 20.56 4.01
N PRO A 335 8.62 20.62 3.97
CA PRO A 335 7.89 21.90 3.96
C PRO A 335 7.88 22.67 5.27
N SER A 336 8.25 22.09 6.42
CA SER A 336 8.27 22.82 7.69
C SER A 336 9.07 22.10 8.79
N ALA A 337 9.68 22.91 9.66
CA ALA A 337 10.22 22.46 10.94
C ALA A 337 9.11 22.18 11.99
N GLU A 338 7.86 22.35 11.62
CA GLU A 338 6.71 22.08 12.47
C GLU A 338 6.03 20.80 12.03
N TRP A 339 6.11 19.78 12.89
CA TRP A 339 5.29 18.58 12.78
C TRP A 339 3.83 18.96 13.05
N ARG A 340 2.97 18.69 12.10
CA ARG A 340 1.53 18.85 12.30
C ARG A 340 0.97 17.54 12.85
N ALA A 341 0.73 17.53 14.16
CA ALA A 341 -0.21 16.61 14.78
C ALA A 341 -1.61 17.07 14.36
N SER A 342 -2.10 16.57 13.22
CA SER A 342 -3.46 16.89 12.74
C SER A 342 -4.28 15.62 12.73
#